data_4844c10ac99d0d437deaa662f00011b3
#
_entry.id   4844c10ac99d0d437deaa662f00011b3
#
_cell.length_a   1.000
_cell.length_b   1.000
_cell.length_c   1.000
_cell.angle_alpha   90.00
_cell.angle_beta   90.00
_cell.angle_gamma   90.00
#
_symmetry.space_group_name_H-M   'P 1'
#
loop_
_entity.id
_entity.type
_entity.pdbx_description
1 polymer ?
#
loop_
_entity_poly.entity_id
_entity_poly.type
_entity_poly.pdbx_seq_one_letter_code
_entity_poly.pdbx_strand_id
1 'polypeptide(L)'
;MAKFKVNDSVIVVATGQRGTVVCREEENDKEAKHTKVTYLVKLGAGFENYKVFSRNELKKVVPTITEMPSYVRVYDAPNGFKVTCVAFVKTNCLGWDFDEDGTFHQEKERNLRIGFSFYNPDDEYVPELGFKIARHRAETRPFCNLKAKFLGEFPADTVYALMDAKAKYVVEHLDTFVSK
;
A
#
# COMPACT_ATOMS: atom_id res chain seq x y z
N MET A 1 -16.75 -14.10 6.47
CA MET A 1 -15.30 -14.07 6.82
C MET A 1 -14.55 -13.32 5.74
N ALA A 2 -13.63 -12.42 6.10
CA ALA A 2 -12.87 -11.64 5.12
C ALA A 2 -11.98 -12.57 4.27
N LYS A 3 -12.07 -12.43 2.95
CA LYS A 3 -11.24 -13.15 1.98
C LYS A 3 -9.90 -12.42 1.85
N PHE A 4 -8.78 -13.15 1.71
CA PHE A 4 -7.50 -12.53 1.34
C PHE A 4 -7.54 -12.11 -0.11
N LYS A 5 -6.85 -11.00 -0.40
CA LYS A 5 -6.68 -10.48 -1.76
C LYS A 5 -5.23 -10.72 -2.20
N VAL A 6 -5.01 -10.73 -3.49
CA VAL A 6 -3.65 -10.71 -4.06
C VAL A 6 -2.90 -9.49 -3.52
N ASN A 7 -1.64 -9.68 -3.16
CA ASN A 7 -0.75 -8.74 -2.44
C ASN A 7 -1.07 -8.52 -0.95
N ASP A 8 -2.03 -9.24 -0.36
CA ASP A 8 -2.16 -9.22 1.09
C ASP A 8 -0.94 -9.87 1.73
N SER A 9 -0.37 -9.20 2.74
CA SER A 9 0.64 -9.82 3.60
C SER A 9 -0.04 -10.77 4.58
N VAL A 10 0.52 -11.97 4.70
CA VAL A 10 -0.02 -13.04 5.53
C VAL A 10 1.08 -13.69 6.38
N ILE A 11 0.67 -14.31 7.48
CA ILE A 11 1.50 -15.19 8.29
C ILE A 11 0.94 -16.61 8.16
N VAL A 12 1.81 -17.56 7.90
CA VAL A 12 1.47 -19.00 7.98
C VAL A 12 1.34 -19.36 9.44
N VAL A 13 0.15 -19.79 9.86
CA VAL A 13 -0.17 -20.03 11.29
C VAL A 13 0.74 -21.08 11.92
N ALA A 14 1.05 -22.14 11.18
CA ALA A 14 1.86 -23.24 11.67
C ALA A 14 3.34 -22.91 11.91
N THR A 15 3.90 -21.99 11.10
CA THR A 15 5.35 -21.70 11.11
C THR A 15 5.69 -20.29 11.57
N GLY A 16 4.72 -19.39 11.63
CA GLY A 16 4.95 -17.96 11.88
C GLY A 16 5.62 -17.23 10.71
N GLN A 17 5.88 -17.92 9.59
CA GLN A 17 6.58 -17.33 8.46
C GLN A 17 5.68 -16.33 7.74
N ARG A 18 6.24 -15.15 7.44
CA ARG A 18 5.55 -14.12 6.65
C ARG A 18 5.61 -14.43 5.16
N GLY A 19 4.55 -14.11 4.46
CA GLY A 19 4.46 -14.25 3.01
C GLY A 19 3.50 -13.24 2.40
N THR A 20 3.44 -13.27 1.07
CA THR A 20 2.53 -12.42 0.28
C THR A 20 1.64 -13.32 -0.56
N VAL A 21 0.34 -13.07 -0.55
CA VAL A 21 -0.62 -13.76 -1.41
C VAL A 21 -0.38 -13.36 -2.86
N VAL A 22 -0.06 -14.32 -3.70
CA VAL A 22 0.24 -14.12 -5.13
C VAL A 22 -0.96 -14.45 -6.00
N CYS A 23 -1.69 -15.51 -5.64
CA CYS A 23 -2.87 -15.93 -6.37
C CYS A 23 -3.93 -16.44 -5.38
N ARG A 24 -5.18 -16.36 -5.81
CA ARG A 24 -6.34 -16.94 -5.11
C ARG A 24 -7.12 -17.74 -6.11
N GLU A 25 -7.31 -19.01 -5.81
CA GLU A 25 -8.09 -19.94 -6.62
C GLU A 25 -9.37 -20.33 -5.88
N GLU A 26 -10.47 -20.40 -6.61
CA GLU A 26 -11.75 -20.89 -6.13
C GLU A 26 -12.14 -22.13 -6.95
N GLU A 27 -12.19 -23.26 -6.30
CA GLU A 27 -12.66 -24.50 -6.88
C GLU A 27 -14.09 -24.76 -6.39
N ASN A 28 -15.04 -24.74 -7.31
CA ASN A 28 -16.43 -25.04 -7.02
C ASN A 28 -16.68 -26.53 -7.18
N ASP A 29 -16.74 -27.25 -6.09
CA ASP A 29 -17.20 -28.62 -6.09
C ASP A 29 -18.73 -28.64 -6.17
N LYS A 30 -19.23 -28.96 -7.36
CA LYS A 30 -20.68 -28.99 -7.62
C LYS A 30 -21.40 -30.12 -6.87
N GLU A 31 -20.71 -31.18 -6.54
CA GLU A 31 -21.29 -32.35 -5.82
C GLU A 31 -21.34 -32.10 -4.32
N ALA A 32 -20.30 -31.46 -3.74
CA ALA A 32 -20.21 -31.22 -2.32
C ALA A 32 -20.89 -29.90 -1.86
N LYS A 33 -21.39 -29.07 -2.79
CA LYS A 33 -21.93 -27.72 -2.51
C LYS A 33 -20.98 -26.82 -1.72
N HIS A 34 -19.69 -27.07 -1.80
CA HIS A 34 -18.67 -26.30 -1.12
C HIS A 34 -17.72 -25.63 -2.11
N THR A 35 -17.42 -24.36 -1.87
CA THR A 35 -16.35 -23.66 -2.59
C THR A 35 -15.08 -23.79 -1.78
N LYS A 36 -14.09 -24.52 -2.29
CA LYS A 36 -12.76 -24.58 -1.73
C LYS A 36 -11.97 -23.40 -2.24
N VAL A 37 -11.42 -22.60 -1.33
CA VAL A 37 -10.58 -21.45 -1.67
C VAL A 37 -9.16 -21.74 -1.21
N THR A 38 -8.22 -21.67 -2.14
CA THR A 38 -6.79 -21.80 -1.88
C THR A 38 -6.04 -20.53 -2.26
N TYR A 39 -4.89 -20.36 -1.64
CA TYR A 39 -4.05 -19.18 -1.81
C TYR A 39 -2.62 -19.63 -2.11
N LEU A 40 -2.08 -19.19 -3.24
CA LEU A 40 -0.66 -19.31 -3.52
C LEU A 40 0.07 -18.17 -2.79
N VAL A 41 0.98 -18.52 -1.90
CA VAL A 41 1.72 -17.56 -1.07
C VAL A 41 3.20 -17.68 -1.34
N LYS A 42 3.83 -16.54 -1.60
CA LYS A 42 5.28 -16.41 -1.71
C LYS A 42 5.86 -16.16 -0.32
N LEU A 43 6.72 -17.07 0.17
CA LEU A 43 7.32 -17.04 1.50
C LEU A 43 8.75 -16.47 1.53
N GLY A 44 9.36 -16.19 0.39
CA GLY A 44 10.73 -15.70 0.28
C GLY A 44 11.15 -15.44 -1.16
N ALA A 45 12.44 -15.24 -1.41
CA ALA A 45 13.01 -15.16 -2.74
C ALA A 45 13.23 -16.57 -3.31
N GLY A 46 12.96 -16.75 -4.62
CA GLY A 46 13.10 -18.03 -5.30
C GLY A 46 11.78 -18.76 -5.55
N PHE A 47 11.79 -19.68 -6.52
CA PHE A 47 10.58 -20.42 -6.93
C PHE A 47 10.16 -21.46 -5.90
N GLU A 48 11.08 -22.04 -5.18
CA GLU A 48 10.84 -23.03 -4.12
C GLU A 48 10.06 -22.47 -2.93
N ASN A 49 9.94 -21.14 -2.85
CA ASN A 49 9.27 -20.45 -1.76
C ASN A 49 7.77 -20.15 -2.03
N TYR A 50 7.22 -20.66 -3.11
CA TYR A 50 5.79 -20.60 -3.37
C TYR A 50 5.10 -21.84 -2.82
N LYS A 51 4.09 -21.64 -1.96
CA LYS A 51 3.30 -22.72 -1.37
C LYS A 51 1.82 -22.37 -1.40
N VAL A 52 1.01 -23.41 -1.54
CA VAL A 52 -0.45 -23.29 -1.53
C VAL A 52 -0.96 -23.52 -0.11
N PHE A 53 -1.85 -22.67 0.34
CA PHE A 53 -2.47 -22.70 1.66
C PHE A 53 -3.98 -22.56 1.56
N SER A 54 -4.68 -23.19 2.49
CA SER A 54 -6.09 -22.95 2.75
C SER A 54 -6.27 -21.65 3.57
N ARG A 55 -7.50 -21.19 3.65
CA ARG A 55 -7.83 -19.96 4.42
C ARG A 55 -7.44 -20.06 5.89
N ASN A 56 -7.60 -21.24 6.51
CA ASN A 56 -7.37 -21.44 7.94
C ASN A 56 -5.89 -21.50 8.32
N GLU A 57 -5.02 -21.76 7.36
CA GLU A 57 -3.57 -21.81 7.55
C GLU A 57 -2.92 -20.43 7.49
N LEU A 58 -3.69 -19.41 7.14
CA LEU A 58 -3.19 -18.05 6.96
C LEU A 58 -3.88 -17.07 7.90
N LYS A 59 -3.08 -16.13 8.43
CA LYS A 59 -3.56 -14.96 9.18
C LYS A 59 -3.13 -13.70 8.44
N LYS A 60 -4.05 -12.76 8.24
CA LYS A 60 -3.72 -11.47 7.62
C LYS A 60 -2.80 -10.67 8.54
N VAL A 61 -1.69 -10.23 8.00
CA VAL A 61 -0.87 -9.19 8.62
C VAL A 61 -1.45 -7.86 8.17
N VAL A 62 -1.97 -7.09 9.10
CA VAL A 62 -2.20 -5.67 8.86
C VAL A 62 -0.85 -5.00 9.10
N PRO A 63 -0.14 -4.53 8.05
CA PRO A 63 1.14 -3.88 8.27
C PRO A 63 0.91 -2.69 9.19
N THR A 64 1.71 -2.59 10.24
CA THR A 64 1.78 -1.36 11.01
C THR A 64 2.36 -0.28 10.11
N ILE A 65 1.93 0.96 10.30
CA ILE A 65 2.37 2.10 9.47
C ILE A 65 3.91 2.22 9.47
N THR A 66 4.56 1.79 10.55
CA THR A 66 6.02 1.73 10.71
C THR A 66 6.71 0.68 9.82
N GLU A 67 5.98 -0.34 9.36
CA GLU A 67 6.53 -1.41 8.50
C GLU A 67 6.51 -1.04 7.00
N MET A 68 5.77 0.02 6.63
CA MET A 68 5.65 0.45 5.23
C MET A 68 6.58 1.63 4.98
N PRO A 69 7.59 1.50 4.11
CA PRO A 69 8.44 2.62 3.73
C PRO A 69 7.57 3.78 3.25
N SER A 70 7.72 4.93 3.90
CA SER A 70 6.97 6.14 3.58
C SER A 70 7.90 7.34 3.67
N TYR A 71 7.68 8.27 2.76
CA TYR A 71 8.31 9.59 2.81
C TYR A 71 7.37 10.51 3.59
N VAL A 72 7.89 11.24 4.55
CA VAL A 72 7.09 12.11 5.42
C VAL A 72 7.73 13.49 5.50
N ARG A 73 6.94 14.53 5.33
CA ARG A 73 7.32 15.91 5.62
C ARG A 73 6.18 16.67 6.27
N VAL A 74 6.55 17.61 7.15
CA VAL A 74 5.60 18.53 7.77
C VAL A 74 5.96 19.93 7.30
N TYR A 75 4.97 20.69 6.89
CA TYR A 75 5.09 22.05 6.41
C TYR A 75 4.31 22.97 7.33
N ASP A 76 4.92 24.09 7.67
CA ASP A 76 4.20 25.18 8.35
C ASP A 76 3.35 25.94 7.32
N ALA A 77 2.14 26.25 7.70
CA ALA A 77 1.18 26.96 6.88
C ALA A 77 0.70 28.23 7.61
N PRO A 78 0.03 29.18 6.91
CA PRO A 78 -0.47 30.40 7.52
C PRO A 78 -1.35 30.12 8.75
N ASN A 79 -1.42 31.10 9.65
CA ASN A 79 -2.26 31.07 10.86
C ASN A 79 -1.95 29.91 11.83
N GLY A 80 -0.71 29.40 11.83
CA GLY A 80 -0.29 28.34 12.75
C GLY A 80 -0.71 26.93 12.34
N PHE A 81 -1.34 26.78 11.19
CA PHE A 81 -1.65 25.45 10.64
C PHE A 81 -0.37 24.67 10.33
N LYS A 82 -0.47 23.34 10.41
CA LYS A 82 0.58 22.44 9.90
C LYS A 82 -0.03 21.43 8.91
N VAL A 83 0.72 21.19 7.85
CA VAL A 83 0.33 20.24 6.80
C VAL A 83 1.31 19.07 6.83
N THR A 84 0.83 17.88 7.19
CA THR A 84 1.63 16.67 7.08
C THR A 84 1.39 16.03 5.73
N CYS A 85 2.46 15.85 4.97
CA CYS A 85 2.48 15.19 3.68
C CYS A 85 3.10 13.79 3.83
N VAL A 86 2.42 12.78 3.31
CA VAL A 86 2.93 11.42 3.26
C VAL A 86 2.89 10.93 1.84
N ALA A 87 4.02 10.39 1.37
CA ALA A 87 4.09 9.70 0.09
C ALA A 87 4.57 8.26 0.28
N PHE A 88 4.07 7.35 -0.52
CA PHE A 88 4.54 5.97 -0.57
C PHE A 88 4.29 5.35 -1.94
N VAL A 89 5.09 4.32 -2.26
CA VAL A 89 4.93 3.57 -3.50
C VAL A 89 4.04 2.36 -3.23
N LYS A 90 2.88 2.33 -3.87
CA LYS A 90 2.01 1.15 -3.90
C LYS A 90 2.35 0.33 -5.12
N THR A 91 2.71 -0.92 -4.90
CA THR A 91 2.90 -1.90 -5.98
C THR A 91 1.64 -2.73 -6.12
N ASN A 92 1.03 -2.69 -7.29
CA ASN A 92 -0.08 -3.56 -7.66
C ASN A 92 0.45 -4.63 -8.62
N CYS A 93 0.06 -5.87 -8.39
CA CYS A 93 0.23 -6.93 -9.37
C CYS A 93 -0.92 -6.83 -10.38
N LEU A 94 -0.60 -6.63 -11.66
CA LEU A 94 -1.61 -6.55 -12.74
C LEU A 94 -1.89 -7.92 -13.33
N GLY A 95 -0.90 -8.79 -13.34
CA GLY A 95 -0.98 -10.11 -13.91
C GLY A 95 0.34 -10.84 -13.75
N TRP A 96 0.35 -12.03 -14.23
CA TRP A 96 1.54 -12.86 -14.31
C TRP A 96 1.42 -13.73 -15.56
N ASP A 97 2.55 -13.95 -16.18
CA ASP A 97 2.68 -14.71 -17.41
C ASP A 97 3.94 -15.55 -17.37
N PHE A 98 3.99 -16.55 -18.25
CA PHE A 98 5.16 -17.39 -18.43
C PHE A 98 5.64 -17.20 -19.86
N ASP A 99 6.94 -16.96 -20.03
CA ASP A 99 7.54 -16.99 -21.33
C ASP A 99 7.51 -18.42 -21.92
N GLU A 100 7.82 -18.53 -23.20
CA GLU A 100 7.89 -19.81 -23.92
C GLU A 100 8.91 -20.79 -23.30
N ASP A 101 9.91 -20.28 -22.60
CA ASP A 101 10.91 -21.03 -21.86
C ASP A 101 10.48 -21.40 -20.42
N GLY A 102 9.26 -21.01 -20.01
CA GLY A 102 8.71 -21.25 -18.68
C GLY A 102 9.18 -20.25 -17.61
N THR A 103 9.85 -19.18 -18.01
CA THR A 103 10.26 -18.12 -17.07
C THR A 103 9.04 -17.33 -16.60
N PHE A 104 8.92 -17.18 -15.29
CA PHE A 104 7.81 -16.46 -14.65
C PHE A 104 8.00 -14.96 -14.67
N HIS A 105 7.08 -14.25 -15.29
CA HIS A 105 7.01 -12.79 -15.29
C HIS A 105 5.80 -12.29 -14.52
N GLN A 106 6.06 -11.38 -13.60
CA GLN A 106 5.00 -10.69 -12.87
C GLN A 106 4.91 -9.25 -13.35
N GLU A 107 3.82 -8.92 -14.03
CA GLU A 107 3.53 -7.55 -14.39
C GLU A 107 3.16 -6.75 -13.14
N LYS A 108 3.92 -5.72 -12.84
CA LYS A 108 3.75 -4.87 -11.67
C LYS A 108 3.53 -3.42 -12.10
N GLU A 109 2.46 -2.85 -11.59
CA GLU A 109 2.25 -1.41 -11.65
C GLU A 109 2.70 -0.78 -10.32
N ARG A 110 3.61 0.18 -10.39
CA ARG A 110 4.00 0.99 -9.24
C ARG A 110 3.36 2.35 -9.31
N ASN A 111 2.70 2.74 -8.23
CA ASN A 111 2.02 4.01 -8.12
C ASN A 111 2.59 4.77 -6.93
N LEU A 112 3.14 5.97 -7.17
CA LEU A 112 3.47 6.91 -6.10
C LEU A 112 2.19 7.62 -5.68
N ARG A 113 1.81 7.48 -4.43
CA ARG A 113 0.61 8.06 -3.83
C ARG A 113 0.98 9.06 -2.78
N ILE A 114 0.35 10.23 -2.82
CA ILE A 114 0.56 11.32 -1.87
C ILE A 114 -0.76 11.64 -1.19
N GLY A 115 -0.72 11.81 0.13
CA GLY A 115 -1.84 12.26 0.94
C GLY A 115 -1.42 13.31 1.94
N PHE A 116 -2.39 14.10 2.38
CA PHE A 116 -2.20 15.20 3.30
C PHE A 116 -3.12 15.08 4.51
N SER A 117 -2.63 15.53 5.66
CA SER A 117 -3.46 15.87 6.81
C SER A 117 -3.19 17.30 7.24
N PHE A 118 -4.18 17.88 7.89
CA PHE A 118 -4.16 19.27 8.32
C PHE A 118 -4.32 19.29 9.83
N TYR A 119 -3.41 20.00 10.50
CA TYR A 119 -3.51 20.30 11.90
C TYR A 119 -4.07 21.70 12.06
N ASN A 120 -5.15 21.82 12.84
CA ASN A 120 -5.71 23.10 13.24
C ASN A 120 -4.96 23.59 14.49
N PRO A 121 -4.50 24.86 14.54
CA PRO A 121 -3.81 25.39 15.71
C PRO A 121 -4.65 25.42 17.00
N ASP A 122 -5.97 25.31 16.89
CA ASP A 122 -6.88 25.20 18.05
C ASP A 122 -6.88 23.80 18.69
N ASP A 123 -6.29 22.80 18.01
CA ASP A 123 -6.20 21.43 18.48
C ASP A 123 -4.84 21.15 19.13
N GLU A 124 -4.73 20.02 19.85
CA GLU A 124 -3.43 19.49 20.29
C GLU A 124 -2.66 18.91 19.10
N TYR A 125 -1.41 19.35 18.91
CA TYR A 125 -0.57 18.85 17.82
C TYR A 125 -0.02 17.45 18.16
N VAL A 126 -0.54 16.43 17.49
CA VAL A 126 -0.10 15.04 17.60
C VAL A 126 0.48 14.58 16.26
N PRO A 127 1.82 14.63 16.06
CA PRO A 127 2.47 14.28 14.78
C PRO A 127 2.09 12.90 14.26
N GLU A 128 2.01 11.89 15.15
CA GLU A 128 1.65 10.51 14.81
C GLU A 128 0.23 10.40 14.24
N LEU A 129 -0.69 11.20 14.76
CA LEU A 129 -2.07 11.25 14.25
C LEU A 129 -2.09 11.89 12.85
N GLY A 130 -1.37 13.00 12.68
CA GLY A 130 -1.20 13.65 11.39
C GLY A 130 -0.65 12.70 10.33
N PHE A 131 0.39 11.95 10.69
CA PHE A 131 0.96 10.92 9.83
C PHE A 131 -0.06 9.82 9.46
N LYS A 132 -0.77 9.27 10.45
CA LYS A 132 -1.77 8.21 10.23
C LYS A 132 -2.88 8.67 9.29
N ILE A 133 -3.39 9.88 9.48
CA ILE A 133 -4.45 10.44 8.64
C ILE A 133 -3.93 10.66 7.21
N ALA A 134 -2.77 11.30 7.05
CA ALA A 134 -2.18 11.55 5.74
C ALA A 134 -1.89 10.24 4.99
N ARG A 135 -1.36 9.24 5.70
CA ARG A 135 -1.10 7.90 5.16
C ARG A 135 -2.38 7.19 4.72
N HIS A 136 -3.41 7.20 5.55
CA HIS A 136 -4.71 6.62 5.21
C HIS A 136 -5.33 7.31 3.98
N ARG A 137 -5.25 8.64 3.91
CA ARG A 137 -5.74 9.39 2.75
C ARG A 137 -4.95 9.06 1.49
N ALA A 138 -3.60 8.97 1.58
CA ALA A 138 -2.77 8.54 0.46
C ALA A 138 -3.14 7.14 -0.05
N GLU A 139 -3.57 6.26 0.84
CA GLU A 139 -3.96 4.88 0.48
C GLU A 139 -5.36 4.80 -0.14
N THR A 140 -6.33 5.51 0.42
CA THR A 140 -7.76 5.39 0.05
C THR A 140 -8.21 6.43 -0.97
N ARG A 141 -7.78 7.68 -0.81
CA ARG A 141 -8.14 8.82 -1.65
C ARG A 141 -6.92 9.72 -1.87
N PRO A 142 -5.93 9.27 -2.63
CA PRO A 142 -4.69 10.02 -2.81
C PRO A 142 -4.97 11.38 -3.46
N PHE A 143 -4.34 12.41 -2.92
CA PHE A 143 -4.30 13.74 -3.54
C PHE A 143 -3.58 13.70 -4.89
N CYS A 144 -2.54 12.87 -4.97
CA CYS A 144 -1.80 12.62 -6.19
C CYS A 144 -1.53 11.12 -6.31
N ASN A 145 -1.77 10.57 -7.50
CA ASN A 145 -1.50 9.18 -7.84
C ASN A 145 -0.76 9.14 -9.18
N LEU A 146 0.55 8.94 -9.12
CA LEU A 146 1.41 8.90 -10.31
C LEU A 146 1.78 7.45 -10.62
N LYS A 147 1.41 7.01 -11.81
CA LYS A 147 1.81 5.72 -12.35
C LYS A 147 3.25 5.79 -12.84
N ALA A 148 4.09 4.88 -12.37
CA ALA A 148 5.39 4.66 -12.98
C ALA A 148 5.21 3.79 -14.22
N LYS A 149 5.44 4.35 -15.40
CA LYS A 149 5.43 3.60 -16.66
C LYS A 149 6.65 2.68 -16.81
N PHE A 150 7.66 2.84 -15.96
CA PHE A 150 8.90 2.08 -16.03
C PHE A 150 9.21 1.47 -14.66
N LEU A 151 9.83 0.30 -14.67
CA LEU A 151 10.21 -0.53 -13.51
C LEU A 151 11.29 0.11 -12.61
N GLY A 152 11.58 1.41 -12.79
CA GLY A 152 12.52 2.13 -11.95
C GLY A 152 11.98 2.38 -10.54
N GLU A 153 12.87 2.44 -9.57
CA GLU A 153 12.55 2.99 -8.25
C GLU A 153 12.32 4.49 -8.37
N PHE A 154 11.38 5.03 -7.58
CA PHE A 154 11.27 6.47 -7.43
C PHE A 154 12.46 6.94 -6.55
N PRO A 155 13.42 7.72 -7.09
CA PRO A 155 14.49 8.26 -6.28
C PRO A 155 13.91 9.12 -5.15
N ALA A 156 14.46 9.01 -3.95
CA ALA A 156 13.96 9.73 -2.78
C ALA A 156 13.88 11.25 -3.03
N ASP A 157 14.90 11.83 -3.67
CA ASP A 157 14.93 13.25 -3.99
C ASP A 157 13.80 13.67 -4.93
N THR A 158 13.48 12.85 -5.92
CA THR A 158 12.35 13.10 -6.82
C THR A 158 11.02 13.04 -6.07
N VAL A 159 10.87 12.08 -5.15
CA VAL A 159 9.66 11.98 -4.31
C VAL A 159 9.53 13.22 -3.43
N TYR A 160 10.60 13.63 -2.76
CA TYR A 160 10.58 14.83 -1.91
C TYR A 160 10.31 16.11 -2.70
N ALA A 161 10.93 16.29 -3.86
CA ALA A 161 10.66 17.44 -4.73
C ALA A 161 9.18 17.50 -5.15
N LEU A 162 8.58 16.35 -5.47
CA LEU A 162 7.17 16.28 -5.79
C LEU A 162 6.28 16.58 -4.58
N MET A 163 6.63 16.07 -3.40
CA MET A 163 5.92 16.37 -2.16
C MET A 163 5.95 17.86 -1.87
N ASP A 164 7.11 18.51 -2.00
CA ASP A 164 7.27 19.96 -1.80
C ASP A 164 6.42 20.76 -2.78
N ALA A 165 6.44 20.41 -4.06
CA ALA A 165 5.61 21.09 -5.07
C ALA A 165 4.10 20.94 -4.79
N LYS A 166 3.66 19.76 -4.35
CA LYS A 166 2.24 19.51 -4.02
C LYS A 166 1.85 20.18 -2.70
N ALA A 167 2.74 20.16 -1.70
CA ALA A 167 2.51 20.85 -0.44
C ALA A 167 2.42 22.35 -0.60
N LYS A 168 3.26 22.95 -1.43
CA LYS A 168 3.19 24.39 -1.77
C LYS A 168 1.78 24.75 -2.28
N TYR A 169 1.27 24.00 -3.25
CA TYR A 169 -0.09 24.21 -3.75
C TYR A 169 -1.15 24.09 -2.65
N VAL A 170 -1.04 23.06 -1.79
CA VAL A 170 -2.00 22.82 -0.69
C VAL A 170 -1.96 23.94 0.34
N VAL A 171 -0.77 24.44 0.68
CA VAL A 171 -0.59 25.56 1.64
C VAL A 171 -1.14 26.87 1.07
N GLU A 172 -0.89 27.13 -0.22
CA GLU A 172 -1.42 28.33 -0.90
C GLU A 172 -2.95 28.34 -1.00
N HIS A 173 -3.59 27.17 -0.97
CA HIS A 173 -5.05 27.00 -1.10
C HIS A 173 -5.67 26.35 0.15
N LEU A 174 -5.06 26.56 1.31
CA LEU A 174 -5.41 25.85 2.55
C LEU A 174 -6.91 25.96 2.88
N ASP A 175 -7.51 27.11 2.71
CA ASP A 175 -8.93 27.36 3.00
C ASP A 175 -9.87 26.43 2.24
N THR A 176 -9.49 25.98 1.05
CA THR A 176 -10.29 25.03 0.26
C THR A 176 -10.28 23.61 0.82
N PHE A 177 -9.30 23.29 1.65
CA PHE A 177 -9.09 21.96 2.22
C PHE A 177 -9.55 21.81 3.67
N VAL A 178 -9.58 22.92 4.43
CA VAL A 178 -9.95 22.91 5.86
C VAL A 178 -11.38 23.38 6.13
N SER A 179 -12.05 23.99 5.15
CA SER A 179 -13.43 24.49 5.27
C SER A 179 -14.52 23.41 5.07
N LYS A 180 -14.14 22.13 5.06
CA LYS A 180 -15.09 21.02 4.80
C LYS A 180 -15.23 20.09 5.97
#